data_ea5f7c1fac8c157c7bcdc50f02d01bc2
#
_entry.id   ea5f7c1fac8c157c7bcdc50f02d01bc2
#
_cell.length_a   1.000
_cell.length_b   1.000
_cell.length_c   1.000
_cell.angle_alpha   90.00
_cell.angle_beta   90.00
_cell.angle_gamma   90.00
#
_symmetry.space_group_name_H-M   'P 1'
#
loop_
_entity.id
_entity.type
_entity.pdbx_description
1 polymer ?
#
loop_
_entity_poly.entity_id
_entity_poly.type
_entity_poly.pdbx_seq_one_letter_code
_entity_poly.pdbx_strand_id
1 'polypeptide(L)'
;MTYVISDLHGYPLEKFQQLLDKATFSQTDTLYILGDIIDRNGDGGIEMLCWLLSQSNIHLLLGNHEAMLLSVLDASGAKKAEALENYRLSGGDVTLTALAELNNKSPQTGAAVVAYLRSLPLYQVVTVKDRRYLLLHGGLDDFNKDKKPCDYAPDEILWAWPEITDIYYDDVMTIFGHTPTMSYGEVYRGQILKTRTWIDIDVGAGHGQEPVLLRLDDMQEFRNLP
;
A
#
# COMPACT_ATOMS: atom_id res chain seq x y z
N MET A 1 -2.69 15.72 12.24
CA MET A 1 -1.43 15.23 11.68
C MET A 1 -1.69 14.38 10.44
N THR A 2 -0.70 14.18 9.58
CA THR A 2 -0.81 13.34 8.36
C THR A 2 0.22 12.21 8.42
N TYR A 3 -0.25 10.99 8.23
CA TYR A 3 0.56 9.77 8.32
C TYR A 3 0.54 8.98 7.01
N VAL A 4 1.60 8.21 6.77
CA VAL A 4 1.69 7.25 5.67
C VAL A 4 2.24 5.91 6.16
N ILE A 5 1.78 4.81 5.56
CA ILE A 5 2.26 3.44 5.76
C ILE A 5 2.07 2.67 4.45
N SER A 6 2.81 1.59 4.23
CA SER A 6 2.71 0.79 3.01
C SER A 6 2.91 -0.70 3.26
N ASP A 7 2.49 -1.54 2.31
CA ASP A 7 2.85 -2.94 2.14
C ASP A 7 2.61 -3.81 3.40
N LEU A 8 1.39 -3.74 3.92
CA LEU A 8 1.02 -4.44 5.16
C LEU A 8 0.88 -5.96 4.99
N HIS A 9 0.50 -6.44 3.80
CA HIS A 9 0.44 -7.85 3.43
C HIS A 9 -0.14 -8.77 4.51
N GLY A 10 -1.39 -8.53 4.91
CA GLY A 10 -2.05 -9.32 5.94
C GLY A 10 -1.51 -9.07 7.35
N TYR A 11 -0.88 -7.92 7.60
CA TYR A 11 -0.46 -7.53 8.94
C TYR A 11 -1.67 -7.49 9.87
N PRO A 12 -1.60 -8.09 11.09
CA PRO A 12 -2.76 -8.24 11.97
C PRO A 12 -3.38 -6.89 12.35
N LEU A 13 -4.71 -6.77 12.22
CA LEU A 13 -5.45 -5.54 12.55
C LEU A 13 -5.18 -5.05 13.97
N GLU A 14 -5.15 -5.96 14.96
CA GLU A 14 -4.83 -5.61 16.35
C GLU A 14 -3.47 -4.93 16.48
N LYS A 15 -2.43 -5.46 15.82
CA LYS A 15 -1.10 -4.86 15.82
C LYS A 15 -1.07 -3.52 15.11
N PHE A 16 -1.82 -3.39 14.01
CA PHE A 16 -1.96 -2.12 13.30
C PHE A 16 -2.61 -1.06 14.19
N GLN A 17 -3.67 -1.40 14.93
CA GLN A 17 -4.31 -0.50 15.88
C GLN A 17 -3.37 -0.11 17.02
N GLN A 18 -2.59 -1.03 17.56
CA GLN A 18 -1.53 -0.72 18.55
C GLN A 18 -0.48 0.26 18.00
N LEU A 19 -0.15 0.15 16.70
CA LEU A 19 0.76 1.09 16.04
C LEU A 19 0.15 2.50 15.94
N LEU A 20 -1.14 2.59 15.62
CA LEU A 20 -1.88 3.85 15.62
C LEU A 20 -1.97 4.47 17.02
N ASP A 21 -2.20 3.65 18.06
CA ASP A 21 -2.21 4.10 19.47
C ASP A 21 -0.86 4.66 19.89
N LYS A 22 0.26 4.00 19.52
CA LYS A 22 1.61 4.51 19.78
C LYS A 22 1.86 5.87 19.14
N ALA A 23 1.31 6.10 17.95
CA ALA A 23 1.37 7.37 17.24
C ALA A 23 0.40 8.41 17.80
N THR A 24 -0.47 8.04 18.76
CA THR A 24 -1.59 8.85 19.26
C THR A 24 -2.52 9.32 18.14
N PHE A 25 -2.71 8.47 17.12
CA PHE A 25 -3.56 8.75 15.98
C PHE A 25 -5.02 8.93 16.43
N SER A 26 -5.68 9.96 15.91
CA SER A 26 -7.04 10.36 16.31
C SER A 26 -7.93 10.63 15.08
N GLN A 27 -9.22 10.84 15.32
CA GLN A 27 -10.19 11.17 14.26
C GLN A 27 -9.91 12.51 13.54
N THR A 28 -9.05 13.37 14.12
CA THR A 28 -8.62 14.64 13.50
C THR A 28 -7.39 14.49 12.62
N ASP A 29 -6.77 13.33 12.64
CA ASP A 29 -5.59 13.00 11.82
C ASP A 29 -6.00 12.30 10.53
N THR A 30 -5.12 12.28 9.55
CA THR A 30 -5.32 11.58 8.28
C THR A 30 -4.21 10.56 8.07
N LEU A 31 -4.58 9.35 7.65
CA LEU A 31 -3.64 8.30 7.28
C LEU A 31 -3.85 7.90 5.82
N TYR A 32 -2.75 7.77 5.09
CA TYR A 32 -2.72 7.16 3.76
C TYR A 32 -1.97 5.83 3.82
N ILE A 33 -2.60 4.76 3.33
CA ILE A 33 -1.99 3.45 3.14
C ILE A 33 -1.67 3.34 1.65
N LEU A 34 -0.41 3.13 1.31
CA LEU A 34 0.06 3.23 -0.07
C LEU A 34 -0.08 1.91 -0.86
N GLY A 35 -1.11 1.11 -0.55
CA GLY A 35 -1.41 -0.15 -1.20
C GLY A 35 -0.85 -1.37 -0.46
N ASP A 36 -1.10 -2.53 -1.05
CA ASP A 36 -0.62 -3.85 -0.62
C ASP A 36 -0.96 -4.18 0.84
N ILE A 37 -2.25 -4.00 1.19
CA ILE A 37 -2.78 -4.49 2.47
C ILE A 37 -2.93 -6.00 2.46
N ILE A 38 -3.29 -6.56 1.30
CA ILE A 38 -3.68 -7.96 1.16
C ILE A 38 -2.48 -8.89 0.90
N ASP A 39 -2.78 -10.21 0.99
CA ASP A 39 -1.92 -11.33 0.64
C ASP A 39 -0.81 -11.67 1.66
N ARG A 40 -0.15 -12.77 1.40
CA ARG A 40 1.05 -13.32 2.07
C ARG A 40 0.82 -13.80 3.49
N ASN A 41 0.28 -12.97 4.40
CA ASN A 41 0.22 -13.28 5.83
C ASN A 41 -1.21 -13.23 6.39
N GLY A 42 -1.39 -13.76 7.59
CA GLY A 42 -2.62 -13.67 8.37
C GLY A 42 -3.85 -14.20 7.63
N ASP A 43 -4.89 -13.40 7.60
CA ASP A 43 -6.13 -13.62 6.84
C ASP A 43 -6.12 -12.95 5.46
N GLY A 44 -4.93 -12.62 4.97
CA GLY A 44 -4.77 -11.89 3.72
C GLY A 44 -5.30 -10.46 3.77
N GLY A 45 -5.37 -9.83 4.93
CA GLY A 45 -5.79 -8.43 5.10
C GLY A 45 -7.31 -8.20 5.03
N ILE A 46 -8.12 -9.24 4.97
CA ILE A 46 -9.59 -9.11 4.83
C ILE A 46 -10.23 -8.46 6.06
N GLU A 47 -9.77 -8.79 7.27
CA GLU A 47 -10.24 -8.14 8.50
C GLU A 47 -9.94 -6.64 8.49
N MET A 48 -8.75 -6.26 8.06
CA MET A 48 -8.35 -4.85 7.92
C MET A 48 -9.19 -4.13 6.87
N LEU A 49 -9.45 -4.73 5.72
CA LEU A 49 -10.33 -4.14 4.69
C LEU A 49 -11.76 -3.94 5.23
N CYS A 50 -12.31 -4.93 5.95
CA CYS A 50 -13.61 -4.78 6.59
C CYS A 50 -13.64 -3.62 7.59
N TRP A 51 -12.60 -3.46 8.40
CA TRP A 51 -12.47 -2.37 9.34
C TRP A 51 -12.36 -1.02 8.64
N LEU A 52 -11.58 -0.94 7.54
CA LEU A 52 -11.41 0.29 6.74
C LEU A 52 -12.71 0.82 6.15
N LEU A 53 -13.70 -0.03 5.84
CA LEU A 53 -15.00 0.41 5.35
C LEU A 53 -15.72 1.38 6.30
N SER A 54 -15.36 1.39 7.59
CA SER A 54 -15.93 2.29 8.60
C SER A 54 -15.06 3.50 8.92
N GLN A 55 -13.86 3.60 8.34
CA GLN A 55 -12.93 4.69 8.62
C GLN A 55 -13.09 5.83 7.61
N SER A 56 -13.32 7.05 8.10
CA SER A 56 -13.48 8.22 7.22
C SER A 56 -12.19 9.02 7.03
N ASN A 57 -11.19 8.80 7.87
CA ASN A 57 -9.92 9.52 7.89
C ASN A 57 -8.70 8.65 7.57
N ILE A 58 -8.93 7.42 7.11
CA ILE A 58 -7.90 6.51 6.61
C ILE A 58 -8.21 6.20 5.14
N HIS A 59 -7.25 6.45 4.27
CA HIS A 59 -7.37 6.34 2.82
C HIS A 59 -6.40 5.31 2.29
N LEU A 60 -6.92 4.31 1.56
CA LEU A 60 -6.11 3.30 0.89
C LEU A 60 -5.89 3.73 -0.57
N LEU A 61 -4.67 3.61 -1.07
CA LEU A 61 -4.35 3.66 -2.48
C LEU A 61 -4.32 2.24 -3.06
N LEU A 62 -4.51 2.13 -4.37
CA LEU A 62 -4.40 0.85 -5.06
C LEU A 62 -2.95 0.39 -5.07
N GLY A 63 -2.69 -0.83 -4.57
CA GLY A 63 -1.44 -1.54 -4.75
C GLY A 63 -1.54 -2.57 -5.88
N ASN A 64 -0.41 -3.14 -6.29
CA ASN A 64 -0.41 -4.16 -7.33
C ASN A 64 -1.07 -5.46 -6.87
N HIS A 65 -1.04 -5.81 -5.58
CA HIS A 65 -1.73 -6.97 -5.03
C HIS A 65 -3.25 -6.81 -5.09
N GLU A 66 -3.80 -5.64 -4.74
CA GLU A 66 -5.22 -5.33 -4.93
C GLU A 66 -5.61 -5.37 -6.42
N ALA A 67 -4.77 -4.85 -7.32
CA ALA A 67 -5.01 -4.89 -8.76
C ALA A 67 -5.00 -6.31 -9.32
N MET A 68 -4.09 -7.18 -8.84
CA MET A 68 -4.06 -8.61 -9.20
C MET A 68 -5.33 -9.32 -8.74
N LEU A 69 -5.78 -9.11 -7.49
CA LEU A 69 -7.04 -9.67 -7.01
C LEU A 69 -8.22 -9.26 -7.91
N LEU A 70 -8.34 -7.96 -8.20
CA LEU A 70 -9.40 -7.45 -9.09
C LEU A 70 -9.32 -8.08 -10.49
N SER A 71 -8.13 -8.27 -11.04
CA SER A 71 -7.93 -8.97 -12.31
C SER A 71 -8.46 -10.40 -12.27
N VAL A 72 -8.23 -11.15 -11.18
CA VAL A 72 -8.78 -12.50 -10.99
C VAL A 72 -10.30 -12.48 -10.93
N LEU A 73 -10.88 -11.50 -10.22
CA LEU A 73 -12.33 -11.40 -10.05
C LEU A 73 -13.05 -11.03 -11.37
N ASP A 74 -12.41 -10.21 -12.20
CA ASP A 74 -13.00 -9.67 -13.43
C ASP A 74 -12.72 -10.56 -14.68
N ALA A 75 -11.71 -11.41 -14.62
CA ALA A 75 -11.34 -12.29 -15.72
C ALA A 75 -12.28 -13.48 -15.90
N SER A 76 -12.35 -14.02 -17.11
CA SER A 76 -13.09 -15.21 -17.48
C SER A 76 -12.30 -16.14 -18.39
N GLY A 77 -12.71 -17.42 -18.46
CA GLY A 77 -12.09 -18.41 -19.34
C GLY A 77 -10.60 -18.60 -19.06
N ALA A 78 -9.79 -18.72 -20.13
CA ALA A 78 -8.33 -18.94 -20.04
C ALA A 78 -7.61 -17.79 -19.33
N LYS A 79 -8.02 -16.55 -19.54
CA LYS A 79 -7.42 -15.38 -18.87
C LYS A 79 -7.59 -15.43 -17.35
N LYS A 80 -8.70 -15.99 -16.87
CA LYS A 80 -8.91 -16.19 -15.42
C LYS A 80 -7.94 -17.21 -14.84
N ALA A 81 -7.66 -18.28 -15.54
CA ALA A 81 -6.72 -19.30 -15.08
C ALA A 81 -5.31 -18.72 -14.95
N GLU A 82 -4.86 -17.96 -15.94
CA GLU A 82 -3.55 -17.28 -15.92
C GLU A 82 -3.46 -16.23 -14.81
N ALA A 83 -4.46 -15.34 -14.68
CA ALA A 83 -4.50 -14.35 -13.61
C ALA A 83 -4.49 -15.00 -12.22
N LEU A 84 -5.25 -16.09 -12.05
CA LEU A 84 -5.32 -16.82 -10.79
C LEU A 84 -3.98 -17.48 -10.44
N GLU A 85 -3.28 -18.07 -11.42
CA GLU A 85 -1.96 -18.68 -11.22
C GLU A 85 -0.95 -17.62 -10.78
N ASN A 86 -0.86 -16.50 -11.51
CA ASN A 86 0.03 -15.39 -11.17
C ASN A 86 -0.26 -14.82 -9.77
N TYR A 87 -1.54 -14.64 -9.43
CA TYR A 87 -1.95 -14.13 -8.13
C TYR A 87 -1.57 -15.08 -6.99
N ARG A 88 -1.72 -16.41 -7.19
CA ARG A 88 -1.30 -17.43 -6.23
C ARG A 88 0.22 -17.42 -6.00
N LEU A 89 1.00 -17.32 -7.07
CA LEU A 89 2.46 -17.20 -6.97
C LEU A 89 2.91 -15.97 -6.18
N SER A 90 2.08 -14.92 -6.17
CA SER A 90 2.31 -13.70 -5.40
C SER A 90 1.83 -13.77 -3.94
N GLY A 91 1.24 -14.90 -3.52
CA GLY A 91 0.78 -15.12 -2.14
C GLY A 91 -0.71 -14.86 -1.91
N GLY A 92 -1.53 -14.80 -2.99
CA GLY A 92 -2.95 -14.45 -2.94
C GLY A 92 -3.90 -15.53 -2.41
N ASP A 93 -3.44 -16.78 -2.20
CA ASP A 93 -4.32 -17.87 -1.75
C ASP A 93 -4.99 -17.60 -0.40
N VAL A 94 -4.29 -16.94 0.53
CA VAL A 94 -4.85 -16.60 1.85
C VAL A 94 -6.00 -15.60 1.71
N THR A 95 -5.83 -14.59 0.86
CA THR A 95 -6.87 -13.58 0.59
C THR A 95 -8.08 -14.20 -0.13
N LEU A 96 -7.86 -15.05 -1.13
CA LEU A 96 -8.95 -15.75 -1.82
C LEU A 96 -9.77 -16.60 -0.86
N THR A 97 -9.10 -17.31 0.05
CA THR A 97 -9.75 -18.14 1.06
C THR A 97 -10.58 -17.30 2.02
N ALA A 98 -9.98 -16.26 2.59
CA ALA A 98 -10.67 -15.38 3.55
C ALA A 98 -11.83 -14.61 2.90
N LEU A 99 -11.66 -14.14 1.65
CA LEU A 99 -12.72 -13.47 0.91
C LEU A 99 -13.89 -14.44 0.60
N ALA A 100 -13.61 -15.70 0.27
CA ALA A 100 -14.63 -16.71 0.07
C ALA A 100 -15.40 -17.01 1.38
N GLU A 101 -14.70 -17.11 2.52
CA GLU A 101 -15.31 -17.25 3.83
C GLU A 101 -16.18 -16.05 4.21
N LEU A 102 -15.69 -14.83 3.95
CA LEU A 102 -16.45 -13.60 4.17
C LEU A 102 -17.73 -13.60 3.32
N ASN A 103 -17.63 -13.94 2.04
CA ASN A 103 -18.80 -14.02 1.14
C ASN A 103 -19.82 -15.06 1.60
N ASN A 104 -19.37 -16.18 2.18
CA ASN A 104 -20.29 -17.19 2.73
C ASN A 104 -20.99 -16.71 4.01
N LYS A 105 -20.29 -15.94 4.86
CA LYS A 105 -20.84 -15.43 6.13
C LYS A 105 -21.68 -14.16 5.94
N SER A 106 -21.22 -13.24 5.11
CA SER A 106 -21.84 -11.93 4.85
C SER A 106 -21.60 -11.48 3.41
N PRO A 107 -22.44 -11.93 2.44
CA PRO A 107 -22.28 -11.57 1.03
C PRO A 107 -22.27 -10.06 0.78
N GLN A 108 -23.03 -9.30 1.58
CA GLN A 108 -23.10 -7.83 1.47
C GLN A 108 -21.76 -7.19 1.85
N THR A 109 -21.11 -7.65 2.91
CA THR A 109 -19.79 -7.15 3.33
C THR A 109 -18.73 -7.52 2.29
N GLY A 110 -18.74 -8.76 1.77
CA GLY A 110 -17.83 -9.17 0.73
C GLY A 110 -17.97 -8.33 -0.55
N ALA A 111 -19.21 -8.06 -0.97
CA ALA A 111 -19.46 -7.15 -2.09
C ALA A 111 -18.99 -5.72 -1.81
N ALA A 112 -19.17 -5.23 -0.59
CA ALA A 112 -18.68 -3.89 -0.19
C ALA A 112 -17.14 -3.80 -0.23
N VAL A 113 -16.43 -4.83 0.25
CA VAL A 113 -14.96 -4.90 0.15
C VAL A 113 -14.51 -4.84 -1.31
N VAL A 114 -15.09 -5.66 -2.18
CA VAL A 114 -14.72 -5.65 -3.62
C VAL A 114 -15.06 -4.30 -4.27
N ALA A 115 -16.19 -3.70 -3.95
CA ALA A 115 -16.56 -2.38 -4.45
C ALA A 115 -15.61 -1.29 -3.96
N TYR A 116 -15.16 -1.36 -2.70
CA TYR A 116 -14.16 -0.47 -2.14
C TYR A 116 -12.84 -0.58 -2.88
N LEU A 117 -12.31 -1.78 -3.07
CA LEU A 117 -11.08 -2.01 -3.82
C LEU A 117 -11.14 -1.44 -5.25
N ARG A 118 -12.28 -1.57 -5.94
CA ARG A 118 -12.47 -0.98 -7.28
C ARG A 118 -12.51 0.55 -7.30
N SER A 119 -12.76 1.18 -6.18
CA SER A 119 -12.81 2.65 -6.06
C SER A 119 -11.47 3.28 -5.68
N LEU A 120 -10.44 2.48 -5.40
CA LEU A 120 -9.15 2.97 -4.92
C LEU A 120 -8.44 3.83 -5.98
N PRO A 121 -7.92 4.99 -5.59
CA PRO A 121 -7.11 5.81 -6.48
C PRO A 121 -5.69 5.26 -6.60
N LEU A 122 -5.03 5.52 -7.75
CA LEU A 122 -3.64 5.14 -8.01
C LEU A 122 -2.64 6.00 -7.24
N TYR A 123 -2.98 7.26 -6.98
CA TYR A 123 -2.12 8.21 -6.29
C TYR A 123 -2.94 9.27 -5.56
N GLN A 124 -2.29 9.96 -4.65
CA GLN A 124 -2.82 11.15 -3.98
C GLN A 124 -1.75 12.23 -3.88
N VAL A 125 -2.11 13.48 -4.13
CA VAL A 125 -1.24 14.64 -3.83
C VAL A 125 -1.76 15.30 -2.55
N VAL A 126 -0.87 15.47 -1.58
CA VAL A 126 -1.21 16.11 -0.30
C VAL A 126 -0.23 17.22 0.02
N THR A 127 -0.70 18.22 0.75
CA THR A 127 0.16 19.28 1.28
C THR A 127 0.14 19.22 2.80
N VAL A 128 1.30 19.02 3.39
CA VAL A 128 1.48 19.01 4.85
C VAL A 128 2.40 20.16 5.22
N LYS A 129 1.89 21.12 5.99
CA LYS A 129 2.54 22.41 6.18
C LYS A 129 2.81 23.06 4.81
N ASP A 130 4.04 23.41 4.50
CA ASP A 130 4.43 24.06 3.24
C ASP A 130 5.05 23.09 2.21
N ARG A 131 4.98 21.76 2.49
CA ARG A 131 5.58 20.75 1.63
C ARG A 131 4.52 19.92 0.92
N ARG A 132 4.70 19.74 -0.38
CA ARG A 132 3.86 18.85 -1.19
C ARG A 132 4.44 17.44 -1.25
N TYR A 133 3.55 16.47 -1.19
CA TYR A 133 3.89 15.05 -1.30
C TYR A 133 3.02 14.41 -2.40
N LEU A 134 3.64 13.62 -3.25
CA LEU A 134 2.98 12.69 -4.15
C LEU A 134 3.04 11.30 -3.50
N LEU A 135 1.89 10.75 -3.16
CA LEU A 135 1.73 9.43 -2.56
C LEU A 135 1.24 8.47 -3.62
N LEU A 136 1.91 7.34 -3.81
CA LEU A 136 1.55 6.31 -4.77
C LEU A 136 2.15 4.96 -4.31
N HIS A 137 1.86 3.86 -5.04
CA HIS A 137 2.29 2.55 -4.58
C HIS A 137 3.75 2.23 -4.92
N GLY A 138 4.11 2.10 -6.21
CA GLY A 138 5.43 1.55 -6.61
C GLY A 138 6.46 2.58 -7.07
N GLY A 139 6.06 3.80 -7.38
CA GLY A 139 6.93 4.81 -7.98
C GLY A 139 6.41 5.30 -9.32
N LEU A 140 7.31 5.79 -10.16
CA LEU A 140 7.00 6.26 -11.51
C LEU A 140 8.00 5.62 -12.48
N ASP A 141 7.54 4.67 -13.27
CA ASP A 141 8.35 4.03 -14.30
C ASP A 141 8.56 4.99 -15.48
N ASP A 142 9.73 4.88 -16.14
CA ASP A 142 10.10 5.80 -17.24
C ASP A 142 9.81 7.29 -16.89
N PHE A 143 10.27 7.72 -15.70
CA PHE A 143 9.97 9.05 -15.19
C PHE A 143 10.31 10.17 -16.19
N ASN A 144 9.31 11.03 -16.42
CA ASN A 144 9.46 12.24 -17.20
C ASN A 144 8.91 13.44 -16.41
N LYS A 145 9.77 14.44 -16.16
CA LYS A 145 9.41 15.65 -15.39
C LYS A 145 8.23 16.45 -15.97
N ASP A 146 7.98 16.33 -17.28
CA ASP A 146 6.90 17.03 -17.96
C ASP A 146 5.59 16.22 -17.98
N LYS A 147 5.63 14.94 -17.59
CA LYS A 147 4.47 14.04 -17.45
C LYS A 147 3.84 14.23 -16.07
N LYS A 148 2.54 14.43 -16.01
CA LYS A 148 1.80 14.55 -14.74
C LYS A 148 1.47 13.16 -14.19
N PRO A 149 1.24 12.99 -12.88
CA PRO A 149 0.84 11.69 -12.33
C PRO A 149 -0.39 11.06 -13.00
N CYS A 150 -1.35 11.86 -13.46
CA CYS A 150 -2.53 11.38 -14.19
C CYS A 150 -2.27 10.89 -15.62
N ASP A 151 -1.09 11.14 -16.17
CA ASP A 151 -0.71 10.76 -17.53
C ASP A 151 0.03 9.39 -17.55
N TYR A 152 0.37 8.85 -16.36
CA TYR A 152 0.97 7.52 -16.24
C TYR A 152 -0.11 6.43 -16.29
N ALA A 153 0.19 5.34 -17.00
CA ALA A 153 -0.66 4.16 -16.99
C ALA A 153 -0.61 3.50 -15.60
N PRO A 154 -1.66 2.75 -15.21
CA PRO A 154 -1.66 2.06 -13.90
C PRO A 154 -0.41 1.21 -13.65
N ASP A 155 0.05 0.45 -14.65
CA ASP A 155 1.22 -0.42 -14.51
C ASP A 155 2.52 0.38 -14.26
N GLU A 156 2.65 1.59 -14.84
CA GLU A 156 3.80 2.48 -14.63
C GLU A 156 3.88 3.03 -13.19
N ILE A 157 2.77 2.94 -12.42
CA ILE A 157 2.68 3.36 -11.02
C ILE A 157 2.74 2.16 -10.08
N LEU A 158 2.10 1.05 -10.45
CA LEU A 158 1.92 -0.10 -9.56
C LEU A 158 3.13 -1.04 -9.54
N TRP A 159 3.94 -1.06 -10.61
CA TRP A 159 5.04 -2.00 -10.81
C TRP A 159 6.40 -1.32 -11.00
N ALA A 160 6.49 -0.03 -10.77
CA ALA A 160 7.75 0.68 -10.87
C ALA A 160 8.77 0.16 -9.83
N TRP A 161 10.02 0.04 -10.26
CA TRP A 161 11.17 -0.34 -9.42
C TRP A 161 12.26 0.71 -9.56
N PRO A 162 12.15 1.86 -8.86
CA PRO A 162 13.11 2.94 -8.96
C PRO A 162 14.51 2.52 -8.51
N GLU A 163 15.53 3.03 -9.16
CA GLU A 163 16.91 2.92 -8.68
C GLU A 163 17.23 4.03 -7.68
N ILE A 164 18.17 3.82 -6.76
CA ILE A 164 18.56 4.84 -5.75
C ILE A 164 19.00 6.15 -6.42
N THR A 165 19.52 6.07 -7.65
CA THR A 165 20.01 7.21 -8.43
C THR A 165 18.90 7.98 -9.14
N ASP A 166 17.69 7.46 -9.18
CA ASP A 166 16.58 8.11 -9.86
C ASP A 166 16.19 9.41 -9.17
N ILE A 167 15.86 10.38 -9.99
CA ILE A 167 15.47 11.71 -9.55
C ILE A 167 14.09 12.00 -10.11
N TYR A 168 13.11 12.14 -9.20
CA TYR A 168 11.74 12.53 -9.53
C TYR A 168 11.57 14.06 -9.49
N TYR A 169 10.32 14.55 -9.35
CA TYR A 169 10.03 15.97 -9.29
C TYR A 169 10.82 16.70 -8.20
N ASP A 170 11.36 17.88 -8.49
CA ASP A 170 12.13 18.67 -7.52
C ASP A 170 11.26 19.41 -6.49
N ASP A 171 10.01 19.69 -6.83
CA ASP A 171 9.09 20.52 -6.01
C ASP A 171 8.05 19.70 -5.23
N VAL A 172 8.07 18.37 -5.38
CA VAL A 172 7.18 17.42 -4.71
C VAL A 172 8.00 16.24 -4.21
N MET A 173 7.89 15.90 -2.93
CA MET A 173 8.47 14.67 -2.40
C MET A 173 7.57 13.49 -2.76
N THR A 174 8.06 12.53 -3.54
CA THR A 174 7.33 11.30 -3.85
C THR A 174 7.52 10.29 -2.72
N ILE A 175 6.44 9.68 -2.22
CA ILE A 175 6.49 8.61 -1.20
C ILE A 175 5.78 7.38 -1.75
N PHE A 176 6.44 6.25 -1.66
CA PHE A 176 5.94 4.97 -2.18
C PHE A 176 6.42 3.78 -1.33
N GLY A 177 5.98 2.57 -1.69
CA GLY A 177 6.39 1.29 -1.15
C GLY A 177 6.74 0.30 -2.24
N HIS A 178 6.13 -0.90 -2.23
CA HIS A 178 6.23 -1.94 -3.26
C HIS A 178 7.60 -2.61 -3.38
N THR A 179 8.67 -1.84 -3.44
CA THR A 179 10.04 -2.35 -3.54
C THR A 179 10.62 -2.47 -2.12
N PRO A 180 10.66 -3.68 -1.52
CA PRO A 180 11.19 -3.80 -0.16
C PRO A 180 12.58 -3.18 -0.07
N THR A 181 12.78 -2.25 0.87
CA THR A 181 14.02 -1.46 0.96
C THR A 181 15.29 -2.30 1.06
N MET A 182 15.18 -3.54 1.57
CA MET A 182 16.28 -4.51 1.54
C MET A 182 16.75 -4.87 0.11
N SER A 183 15.93 -4.64 -0.92
CA SER A 183 16.31 -4.86 -2.33
C SER A 183 17.38 -3.88 -2.81
N TYR A 184 17.48 -2.72 -2.18
CA TYR A 184 18.55 -1.74 -2.43
C TYR A 184 19.86 -2.03 -1.68
N GLY A 185 19.84 -3.03 -0.80
CA GLY A 185 21.00 -3.49 -0.03
C GLY A 185 20.64 -3.82 1.41
N GLU A 186 21.37 -4.76 2.01
CA GLU A 186 21.08 -5.29 3.36
C GLU A 186 21.09 -4.19 4.45
N VAL A 187 21.82 -3.11 4.23
CA VAL A 187 21.88 -1.95 5.14
C VAL A 187 20.52 -1.24 5.31
N TYR A 188 19.63 -1.38 4.31
CA TYR A 188 18.29 -0.78 4.34
C TYR A 188 17.21 -1.72 4.88
N ARG A 189 17.55 -2.96 5.22
CA ARG A 189 16.58 -3.93 5.75
C ARG A 189 15.85 -3.35 6.97
N GLY A 190 14.52 -3.32 6.89
CA GLY A 190 13.66 -2.80 7.96
C GLY A 190 13.77 -1.29 8.18
N GLN A 191 14.35 -0.52 7.27
CA GLN A 191 14.51 0.93 7.38
C GLN A 191 13.87 1.65 6.19
N ILE A 192 13.33 2.85 6.42
CA ILE A 192 12.88 3.73 5.35
C ILE A 192 14.11 4.19 4.56
N LEU A 193 14.00 4.13 3.23
CA LEU A 193 15.03 4.68 2.33
C LEU A 193 14.62 6.08 1.89
N LYS A 194 15.48 7.06 2.17
CA LYS A 194 15.23 8.48 1.83
C LYS A 194 16.27 8.96 0.83
N THR A 195 15.81 9.52 -0.27
CA THR A 195 16.64 10.20 -1.27
C THR A 195 16.33 11.72 -1.30
N ARG A 196 16.86 12.42 -2.29
CA ARG A 196 16.58 13.84 -2.48
C ARG A 196 15.13 14.13 -2.88
N THR A 197 14.54 13.29 -3.72
CA THR A 197 13.24 13.54 -4.35
C THR A 197 12.15 12.50 -4.03
N TRP A 198 12.54 11.40 -3.41
CA TRP A 198 11.59 10.35 -3.03
C TRP A 198 11.97 9.61 -1.75
N ILE A 199 10.99 8.95 -1.17
CA ILE A 199 11.10 8.13 0.04
C ILE A 199 10.37 6.82 -0.22
N ASP A 200 11.07 5.70 -0.02
CA ASP A 200 10.48 4.37 0.00
C ASP A 200 10.25 3.94 1.46
N ILE A 201 9.00 3.55 1.77
CA ILE A 201 8.57 3.16 3.11
C ILE A 201 8.18 1.68 3.21
N ASP A 202 8.38 0.87 2.16
CA ASP A 202 8.24 -0.59 2.27
C ASP A 202 9.48 -1.18 2.96
N VAL A 203 9.40 -1.25 4.27
CA VAL A 203 10.47 -1.82 5.10
C VAL A 203 10.49 -3.35 5.10
N GLY A 204 9.59 -4.01 4.34
CA GLY A 204 9.52 -5.46 4.19
C GLY A 204 8.54 -6.16 5.14
N ALA A 205 7.40 -5.56 5.47
CA ALA A 205 6.41 -6.23 6.33
C ALA A 205 5.88 -7.53 5.71
N GLY A 206 5.70 -7.59 4.40
CA GLY A 206 5.42 -8.82 3.66
C GLY A 206 6.52 -9.89 3.74
N HIS A 207 7.69 -9.54 4.25
CA HIS A 207 8.87 -10.38 4.42
C HIS A 207 9.29 -10.52 5.90
N GLY A 208 8.34 -10.32 6.84
CA GLY A 208 8.53 -10.54 8.27
C GLY A 208 9.19 -9.39 9.04
N GLN A 209 9.31 -8.20 8.44
CA GLN A 209 9.68 -7.00 9.18
C GLN A 209 8.45 -6.34 9.81
N GLU A 210 8.63 -5.52 10.84
CA GLU A 210 7.55 -4.69 11.38
C GLU A 210 7.35 -3.46 10.49
N PRO A 211 6.11 -3.13 10.05
CA PRO A 211 5.85 -1.96 9.22
C PRO A 211 6.18 -0.66 9.96
N VAL A 212 6.42 0.39 9.19
CA VAL A 212 6.71 1.73 9.70
C VAL A 212 5.56 2.67 9.38
N LEU A 213 5.00 3.28 10.41
CA LEU A 213 4.10 4.42 10.27
C LEU A 213 4.91 5.71 10.31
N LEU A 214 4.92 6.47 9.21
CA LEU A 214 5.65 7.72 9.09
C LEU A 214 4.69 8.91 9.22
N ARG A 215 4.97 9.83 10.14
CA ARG A 215 4.26 11.11 10.25
C ARG A 215 4.94 12.16 9.37
N LEU A 216 4.20 12.73 8.43
CA LEU A 216 4.74 13.69 7.46
C LEU A 216 5.01 15.08 8.04
N ASP A 217 4.35 15.43 9.14
CA ASP A 217 4.47 16.74 9.79
C ASP A 217 5.87 17.03 10.35
N ASP A 218 6.59 16.01 10.76
CA ASP A 218 7.92 16.10 11.37
C ASP A 218 8.85 14.94 11.01
N MET A 219 8.40 14.06 10.10
CA MET A 219 9.13 12.88 9.64
C MET A 219 9.45 11.88 10.76
N GLN A 220 8.60 11.82 11.81
CA GLN A 220 8.74 10.86 12.90
C GLN A 220 8.23 9.47 12.47
N GLU A 221 9.01 8.45 12.77
CA GLU A 221 8.73 7.05 12.54
C GLU A 221 8.18 6.39 13.80
N PHE A 222 7.12 5.57 13.65
CA PHE A 222 6.53 4.75 14.71
C PHE A 222 6.58 3.29 14.29
N ARG A 223 6.84 2.39 15.25
CA ARG A 223 6.97 0.96 15.04
C ARG A 223 6.45 0.18 16.24
N ASN A 224 5.95 -1.03 15.98
CA ASN A 224 5.71 -2.04 17.02
C ASN A 224 6.99 -2.83 17.26
N LEU A 225 8.02 -2.18 17.81
CA LEU A 225 9.21 -2.92 18.22
C LEU A 225 8.91 -3.75 19.47
N PRO A 226 9.52 -4.95 19.58
CA PRO A 226 9.36 -5.82 20.75
C PRO A 226 9.86 -5.19 22.03
#